data_113a1556798062156e552719febbdc87
#
_entry.id   113a1556798062156e552719febbdc87
#
_cell.length_a   1.000
_cell.length_b   1.000
_cell.length_c   1.000
_cell.angle_alpha   90.00
_cell.angle_beta   90.00
_cell.angle_gamma   90.00
#
_symmetry.space_group_name_H-M   'P 1'
#
loop_
_entity.id
_entity.type
_entity.pdbx_description
1 polymer ?
#
loop_
_entity_poly.entity_id
_entity_poly.type
_entity_poly.pdbx_seq_one_letter_code
_entity_poly.pdbx_strand_id
1 'polypeptide(L)'
;KHIFRHDQSDFEFVAALARRNGYIFYFDGAKLQFKKPASFTGNEVTCVFGKDLLEFRPRFAIGGQVNEVKVHGWDPKTKQAVVGLATNPVFAPSSTTLSRGPAAAQTGFSGAAKLHITSTPATQSVADNVAKSVMDRIAGSDMTAEGRALGNVKLKPGGRLVVANVGKFSRKYFITRVRHVLSQATSFNTEVWTGG
;
A
#
# COMPACT_ATOMS: atom_id res chain seq x y z
N LYS A 1 -4.90 12.59 -24.96
CA LYS A 1 -5.05 13.18 -23.63
C LYS A 1 -3.70 13.76 -23.24
N HIS A 2 -3.62 15.06 -23.03
CA HIS A 2 -2.39 15.71 -22.56
C HIS A 2 -2.35 15.66 -21.04
N ILE A 3 -1.19 15.32 -20.49
CA ILE A 3 -0.91 15.36 -19.06
C ILE A 3 0.21 16.40 -18.90
N PHE A 4 -0.12 17.51 -18.25
CA PHE A 4 0.84 18.57 -18.02
C PHE A 4 1.61 18.33 -16.73
N ARG A 5 2.92 18.54 -16.79
CA ARG A 5 3.77 18.72 -15.63
C ARG A 5 3.76 20.21 -15.28
N HIS A 6 3.24 20.56 -14.13
CA HIS A 6 3.22 21.93 -13.66
C HIS A 6 4.01 22.04 -12.37
N ASP A 7 5.08 22.81 -12.40
CA ASP A 7 5.91 23.18 -11.25
C ASP A 7 6.35 22.01 -10.34
N GLN A 8 6.74 20.89 -10.96
CA GLN A 8 7.17 19.66 -10.27
C GLN A 8 8.43 19.10 -10.94
N SER A 9 9.25 18.39 -10.18
CA SER A 9 10.32 17.58 -10.73
C SER A 9 9.76 16.37 -11.52
N ASP A 10 10.57 15.78 -12.41
CA ASP A 10 10.18 14.57 -13.14
C ASP A 10 9.84 13.41 -12.20
N PHE A 11 10.59 13.30 -11.10
CA PHE A 11 10.33 12.29 -10.08
C PHE A 11 8.95 12.46 -9.43
N GLU A 12 8.62 13.66 -8.98
CA GLU A 12 7.33 13.96 -8.35
C GLU A 12 6.17 13.74 -9.31
N PHE A 13 6.34 14.14 -10.57
CA PHE A 13 5.35 13.93 -11.62
C PHE A 13 5.06 12.44 -11.83
N VAL A 14 6.11 11.61 -12.02
CA VAL A 14 5.94 10.17 -12.20
C VAL A 14 5.40 9.50 -10.93
N ALA A 15 5.84 9.94 -9.74
CA ALA A 15 5.30 9.46 -8.47
C ALA A 15 3.80 9.79 -8.30
N ALA A 16 3.37 10.98 -8.73
CA ALA A 16 1.96 11.36 -8.72
C ALA A 16 1.12 10.51 -9.69
N LEU A 17 1.65 10.21 -10.88
CA LEU A 17 1.01 9.31 -11.84
C LEU A 17 0.91 7.88 -11.29
N ALA A 18 1.95 7.39 -10.63
CA ALA A 18 1.95 6.09 -9.99
C ALA A 18 0.84 6.01 -8.94
N ARG A 19 0.80 6.96 -8.01
CA ARG A 19 -0.24 7.04 -6.96
C ARG A 19 -1.66 7.10 -7.52
N ARG A 20 -1.87 7.89 -8.59
CA ARG A 20 -3.18 8.02 -9.23
C ARG A 20 -3.68 6.71 -9.83
N ASN A 21 -2.77 5.88 -10.33
CA ASN A 21 -3.10 4.62 -11.00
C ASN A 21 -2.91 3.38 -10.10
N GLY A 22 -2.59 3.57 -8.82
CA GLY A 22 -2.33 2.44 -7.90
C GLY A 22 -1.06 1.67 -8.22
N TYR A 23 -0.05 2.34 -8.81
CA TYR A 23 1.26 1.76 -9.08
C TYR A 23 2.24 2.13 -7.97
N ILE A 24 3.22 1.28 -7.78
CA ILE A 24 4.37 1.54 -6.93
C ILE A 24 5.51 2.04 -7.79
N PHE A 25 6.17 3.08 -7.31
CA PHE A 25 7.27 3.75 -7.97
C PHE A 25 8.44 3.90 -7.01
N TYR A 26 9.57 3.28 -7.34
CA TYR A 26 10.80 3.37 -6.56
C TYR A 26 12.02 2.96 -7.38
N PHE A 27 13.23 3.25 -6.87
CA PHE A 27 14.48 2.77 -7.44
C PHE A 27 14.96 1.51 -6.73
N ASP A 28 15.35 0.49 -7.50
CA ASP A 28 16.09 -0.68 -7.03
C ASP A 28 17.50 -0.61 -7.66
N GLY A 29 18.42 -0.03 -6.92
CA GLY A 29 19.73 0.36 -7.44
C GLY A 29 19.58 1.40 -8.57
N ALA A 30 20.07 1.08 -9.77
CA ALA A 30 19.98 1.94 -10.95
C ALA A 30 18.68 1.75 -11.77
N LYS A 31 17.82 0.81 -11.37
CA LYS A 31 16.60 0.48 -12.11
C LYS A 31 15.38 1.16 -11.52
N LEU A 32 14.66 1.90 -12.34
CA LEU A 32 13.35 2.44 -12.01
C LEU A 32 12.31 1.33 -12.05
N GLN A 33 11.58 1.18 -10.96
CA GLN A 33 10.45 0.26 -10.85
C GLN A 33 9.14 1.05 -10.89
N PHE A 34 8.28 0.74 -11.85
CA PHE A 34 6.94 1.31 -11.99
C PHE A 34 5.97 0.17 -12.26
N LYS A 35 5.38 -0.41 -11.21
CA LYS A 35 4.62 -1.66 -11.29
C LYS A 35 3.38 -1.64 -10.40
N LYS A 36 2.40 -2.47 -10.75
CA LYS A 36 1.28 -2.74 -9.84
C LYS A 36 1.77 -3.53 -8.63
N PRO A 37 1.25 -3.28 -7.40
CA PRO A 37 1.62 -4.04 -6.21
C PRO A 37 1.49 -5.56 -6.38
N ALA A 38 0.42 -6.01 -7.05
CA ALA A 38 0.19 -7.44 -7.31
C ALA A 38 1.26 -8.11 -8.20
N SER A 39 2.04 -7.33 -8.97
CA SER A 39 3.10 -7.87 -9.83
C SER A 39 4.44 -8.08 -9.10
N PHE A 40 4.53 -7.73 -7.82
CA PHE A 40 5.69 -8.02 -6.98
C PHE A 40 5.60 -9.45 -6.42
N THR A 41 5.85 -10.43 -7.25
CA THR A 41 5.76 -11.85 -6.88
C THR A 41 7.09 -12.45 -6.40
N GLY A 42 8.17 -11.70 -6.41
CA GLY A 42 9.52 -12.27 -6.43
C GLY A 42 10.29 -12.37 -5.11
N ASN A 43 9.98 -11.59 -4.07
CA ASN A 43 10.76 -11.59 -2.84
C ASN A 43 9.85 -11.68 -1.61
N GLU A 44 9.54 -12.91 -1.24
CA GLU A 44 8.90 -13.21 0.04
C GLU A 44 9.96 -13.71 1.02
N VAL A 45 10.14 -13.01 2.12
CA VAL A 45 11.09 -13.38 3.17
C VAL A 45 10.32 -13.61 4.45
N THR A 46 10.47 -14.79 5.04
CA THR A 46 9.88 -15.11 6.35
C THR A 46 10.85 -14.73 7.45
N CYS A 47 10.37 -13.98 8.44
CA CYS A 47 11.07 -13.65 9.66
C CYS A 47 10.25 -14.09 10.88
N VAL A 48 10.89 -14.81 11.79
CA VAL A 48 10.27 -15.36 13.01
C VAL A 48 10.69 -14.51 14.20
N PHE A 49 9.71 -13.96 14.92
CA PHE A 49 9.99 -13.17 16.12
C PHE A 49 10.67 -14.02 17.20
N GLY A 50 11.74 -13.48 17.77
CA GLY A 50 12.59 -14.18 18.75
C GLY A 50 13.67 -15.05 18.13
N LYS A 51 13.74 -15.19 16.79
CA LYS A 51 14.79 -15.92 16.09
C LYS A 51 15.62 -14.97 15.19
N ASP A 52 15.03 -14.51 14.12
CA ASP A 52 15.64 -13.64 13.12
C ASP A 52 15.00 -12.25 13.05
N LEU A 53 13.81 -12.09 13.64
CA LEU A 53 13.16 -10.81 13.88
C LEU A 53 13.34 -10.41 15.34
N LEU A 54 14.19 -9.42 15.60
CA LEU A 54 14.60 -8.99 16.94
C LEU A 54 13.58 -8.05 17.58
N GLU A 55 13.02 -7.15 16.78
CA GLU A 55 12.00 -6.19 17.20
C GLU A 55 10.91 -6.13 16.16
N PHE A 56 9.66 -5.97 16.64
CA PHE A 56 8.51 -5.81 15.78
C PHE A 56 7.46 -4.93 16.47
N ARG A 57 7.10 -3.82 15.85
CA ARG A 57 6.18 -2.82 16.37
C ARG A 57 5.04 -2.62 15.38
N PRO A 58 4.01 -3.46 15.44
CA PRO A 58 2.83 -3.29 14.61
C PRO A 58 1.97 -2.13 15.13
N ARG A 59 1.38 -1.38 14.20
CA ARG A 59 0.37 -0.35 14.46
C ARG A 59 -0.88 -0.69 13.66
N PHE A 60 -1.99 -0.75 14.33
CA PHE A 60 -3.28 -0.98 13.71
C PHE A 60 -4.16 0.27 13.91
N ALA A 61 -4.64 0.84 12.82
CA ALA A 61 -5.45 2.04 12.81
C ALA A 61 -6.73 1.82 11.99
N ILE A 62 -7.87 1.86 12.67
CA ILE A 62 -9.19 1.76 12.02
C ILE A 62 -9.68 3.15 11.59
N GLY A 63 -9.17 4.20 12.22
CA GLY A 63 -9.53 5.58 11.88
C GLY A 63 -9.19 5.92 10.43
N GLY A 64 -10.14 6.53 9.71
CA GLY A 64 -9.99 6.88 8.31
C GLY A 64 -10.24 5.76 7.31
N GLN A 65 -10.59 4.55 7.75
CA GLN A 65 -11.03 3.48 6.87
C GLN A 65 -12.43 3.76 6.33
N VAL A 66 -12.65 3.41 5.05
CA VAL A 66 -13.92 3.60 4.36
C VAL A 66 -14.40 2.28 3.75
N ASN A 67 -15.71 2.14 3.62
CA ASN A 67 -16.33 0.95 3.02
C ASN A 67 -16.65 1.13 1.54
N GLU A 68 -16.67 2.36 1.09
CA GLU A 68 -17.02 2.71 -0.28
C GLU A 68 -16.21 3.94 -0.73
N VAL A 69 -15.65 3.86 -1.92
CA VAL A 69 -15.03 4.99 -2.61
C VAL A 69 -15.77 5.23 -3.91
N LYS A 70 -16.35 6.42 -4.07
CA LYS A 70 -16.95 6.91 -5.31
C LYS A 70 -16.11 8.01 -5.92
N VAL A 71 -15.80 7.87 -7.20
CA VAL A 71 -15.06 8.86 -7.97
C VAL A 71 -15.98 9.40 -9.07
N HIS A 72 -16.35 10.66 -8.96
CA HIS A 72 -17.19 11.34 -9.93
C HIS A 72 -16.34 12.03 -10.98
N GLY A 73 -16.71 11.87 -12.22
CA GLY A 73 -16.08 12.48 -13.38
C GLY A 73 -17.08 12.82 -14.46
N TRP A 74 -16.59 13.33 -15.58
CA TRP A 74 -17.38 13.72 -16.73
C TRP A 74 -16.70 13.30 -18.04
N ASP A 75 -17.43 12.61 -18.89
CA ASP A 75 -16.97 12.30 -20.24
C ASP A 75 -17.39 13.41 -21.21
N PRO A 76 -16.45 14.20 -21.70
CA PRO A 76 -16.79 15.29 -22.61
C PRO A 76 -17.20 14.82 -24.00
N LYS A 77 -16.89 13.58 -24.38
CA LYS A 77 -17.28 13.02 -25.69
C LYS A 77 -18.74 12.58 -25.71
N THR A 78 -19.15 11.84 -24.70
CA THR A 78 -20.53 11.33 -24.57
C THR A 78 -21.43 12.30 -23.83
N LYS A 79 -20.88 13.36 -23.23
CA LYS A 79 -21.59 14.34 -22.40
C LYS A 79 -22.36 13.67 -21.25
N GLN A 80 -21.74 12.65 -20.63
CA GLN A 80 -22.34 11.88 -19.54
C GLN A 80 -21.47 11.92 -18.29
N ALA A 81 -22.11 11.84 -17.14
CA ALA A 81 -21.42 11.64 -15.87
C ALA A 81 -20.80 10.25 -15.82
N VAL A 82 -19.59 10.17 -15.29
CA VAL A 82 -18.83 8.93 -15.08
C VAL A 82 -18.66 8.73 -13.59
N VAL A 83 -19.01 7.55 -13.09
CA VAL A 83 -18.90 7.23 -11.65
C VAL A 83 -18.13 5.92 -11.48
N GLY A 84 -16.91 6.02 -10.98
CA GLY A 84 -16.12 4.86 -10.55
C GLY A 84 -16.48 4.44 -9.13
N LEU A 85 -16.62 3.17 -8.89
CA LEU A 85 -16.97 2.59 -7.59
C LEU A 85 -15.96 1.53 -7.15
N ALA A 86 -15.53 1.60 -5.89
CA ALA A 86 -14.78 0.53 -5.23
C ALA A 86 -15.33 0.30 -3.82
N THR A 87 -15.66 -0.95 -3.52
CA THR A 87 -16.18 -1.39 -2.22
C THR A 87 -15.23 -2.35 -1.50
N ASN A 88 -14.31 -2.95 -2.24
CA ASN A 88 -13.31 -3.86 -1.70
C ASN A 88 -11.92 -3.51 -2.23
N PRO A 89 -10.89 -3.57 -1.39
CA PRO A 89 -9.52 -3.42 -1.87
C PRO A 89 -9.15 -4.60 -2.77
N VAL A 90 -8.45 -4.31 -3.87
CA VAL A 90 -7.92 -5.31 -4.80
C VAL A 90 -6.60 -5.87 -4.29
N PHE A 91 -5.78 -4.97 -3.72
CA PHE A 91 -4.51 -5.32 -3.12
C PHE A 91 -4.59 -5.11 -1.62
N ALA A 92 -4.68 -6.20 -0.89
CA ALA A 92 -4.59 -6.18 0.56
C ALA A 92 -3.86 -7.42 1.03
N PRO A 93 -2.93 -7.28 1.98
CA PRO A 93 -2.26 -8.42 2.57
C PRO A 93 -3.30 -9.31 3.26
N SER A 94 -3.17 -10.63 3.06
CA SER A 94 -4.06 -11.58 3.68
C SER A 94 -3.73 -11.74 5.17
N SER A 95 -4.68 -11.45 6.04
CA SER A 95 -4.66 -11.90 7.42
C SER A 95 -5.82 -12.86 7.64
N THR A 96 -5.56 -13.97 8.32
CA THR A 96 -6.59 -14.94 8.69
C THR A 96 -7.29 -14.59 10.00
N THR A 97 -6.71 -13.72 10.82
CA THR A 97 -7.12 -13.48 12.21
C THR A 97 -7.60 -12.06 12.52
N LEU A 98 -7.26 -11.08 11.68
CA LEU A 98 -7.71 -9.71 11.85
C LEU A 98 -8.61 -9.30 10.69
N SER A 99 -9.77 -8.74 11.01
CA SER A 99 -10.63 -8.10 10.01
C SER A 99 -9.87 -6.97 9.33
N ARG A 100 -10.05 -6.82 8.03
CA ARG A 100 -9.45 -5.72 7.27
C ARG A 100 -10.01 -4.38 7.71
N GLY A 101 -9.25 -3.31 7.49
CA GLY A 101 -9.63 -1.95 7.85
C GLY A 101 -11.07 -1.58 7.47
N PRO A 102 -11.50 -1.75 6.20
CA PRO A 102 -12.89 -1.49 5.80
C PRO A 102 -13.92 -2.36 6.53
N ALA A 103 -13.67 -3.66 6.70
CA ALA A 103 -14.57 -4.56 7.41
C ALA A 103 -14.55 -4.31 8.94
N ALA A 104 -13.39 -4.01 9.50
CA ALA A 104 -13.26 -3.63 10.92
C ALA A 104 -13.96 -2.30 11.20
N ALA A 105 -13.87 -1.33 10.30
CA ALA A 105 -14.57 -0.06 10.41
C ALA A 105 -16.10 -0.23 10.35
N GLN A 106 -16.60 -1.11 9.49
CA GLN A 106 -18.02 -1.43 9.41
C GLN A 106 -18.56 -2.05 10.70
N THR A 107 -17.75 -2.89 11.36
CA THR A 107 -18.15 -3.54 12.63
C THR A 107 -18.02 -2.59 13.82
N GLY A 108 -16.99 -1.74 13.82
CA GLY A 108 -16.67 -0.84 14.93
C GLY A 108 -17.46 0.48 14.94
N PHE A 109 -17.90 0.94 13.78
CA PHE A 109 -18.68 2.18 13.63
C PHE A 109 -20.01 1.88 12.99
N SER A 110 -21.10 2.31 13.60
CA SER A 110 -22.49 2.10 13.18
C SER A 110 -22.87 2.87 11.90
N GLY A 111 -22.04 2.87 10.90
CA GLY A 111 -22.29 3.54 9.63
C GLY A 111 -21.20 3.28 8.61
N ALA A 112 -21.60 2.99 7.38
CA ALA A 112 -20.65 2.84 6.28
C ALA A 112 -19.99 4.20 5.98
N ALA A 113 -18.70 4.33 6.29
CA ALA A 113 -17.94 5.50 5.89
C ALA A 113 -17.76 5.48 4.36
N LYS A 114 -18.24 6.52 3.70
CA LYS A 114 -18.17 6.68 2.24
C LYS A 114 -17.25 7.84 1.90
N LEU A 115 -16.35 7.62 0.95
CA LEU A 115 -15.49 8.66 0.42
C LEU A 115 -15.95 9.04 -0.99
N HIS A 116 -16.30 10.30 -1.16
CA HIS A 116 -16.63 10.87 -2.46
C HIS A 116 -15.48 11.75 -2.95
N ILE A 117 -14.99 11.46 -4.13
CA ILE A 117 -13.90 12.21 -4.75
C ILE A 117 -14.39 12.78 -6.06
N THR A 118 -14.29 14.10 -6.23
CA THR A 118 -14.46 14.74 -7.52
C THR A 118 -13.10 14.78 -8.21
N SER A 119 -13.02 14.16 -9.37
CA SER A 119 -11.82 14.09 -10.19
C SER A 119 -12.19 14.37 -11.64
N THR A 120 -11.24 14.37 -12.53
CA THR A 120 -11.48 14.55 -13.97
C THR A 120 -11.26 13.26 -14.79
N PRO A 121 -11.78 12.09 -14.40
CA PRO A 121 -11.73 10.94 -15.28
C PRO A 121 -12.68 11.17 -16.46
N ALA A 122 -12.13 10.98 -17.65
CA ALA A 122 -12.88 11.17 -18.90
C ALA A 122 -13.53 9.86 -19.39
N THR A 123 -13.31 8.74 -18.71
CA THR A 123 -13.88 7.43 -19.07
C THR A 123 -14.19 6.61 -17.84
N GLN A 124 -15.17 5.71 -17.95
CA GLN A 124 -15.56 4.79 -16.88
C GLN A 124 -14.37 3.97 -16.35
N SER A 125 -13.57 3.40 -17.25
CA SER A 125 -12.39 2.60 -16.88
C SER A 125 -11.36 3.38 -16.06
N VAL A 126 -11.16 4.67 -16.37
CA VAL A 126 -10.24 5.53 -15.58
C VAL A 126 -10.84 5.83 -14.21
N ALA A 127 -12.16 6.10 -14.14
CA ALA A 127 -12.84 6.34 -12.87
C ALA A 127 -12.75 5.11 -11.94
N ASP A 128 -13.02 3.92 -12.47
CA ASP A 128 -12.92 2.67 -11.72
C ASP A 128 -11.50 2.39 -11.22
N ASN A 129 -10.49 2.62 -12.05
CA ASN A 129 -9.09 2.46 -11.65
C ASN A 129 -8.68 3.45 -10.54
N VAL A 130 -9.13 4.69 -10.62
CA VAL A 130 -8.88 5.68 -9.56
C VAL A 130 -9.58 5.27 -8.27
N ALA A 131 -10.84 4.85 -8.33
CA ALA A 131 -11.59 4.39 -7.17
C ALA A 131 -10.89 3.21 -6.48
N LYS A 132 -10.47 2.21 -7.25
CA LYS A 132 -9.71 1.04 -6.74
C LYS A 132 -8.39 1.44 -6.13
N SER A 133 -7.61 2.32 -6.77
CA SER A 133 -6.31 2.76 -6.25
C SER A 133 -6.43 3.55 -4.94
N VAL A 134 -7.49 4.33 -4.80
CA VAL A 134 -7.78 5.06 -3.56
C VAL A 134 -8.22 4.09 -2.46
N MET A 135 -9.10 3.14 -2.78
CA MET A 135 -9.54 2.10 -1.83
C MET A 135 -8.34 1.26 -1.35
N ASP A 136 -7.47 0.81 -2.25
CA ASP A 136 -6.27 0.04 -1.90
C ASP A 136 -5.34 0.83 -0.98
N ARG A 137 -5.14 2.12 -1.24
CA ARG A 137 -4.31 2.99 -0.41
C ARG A 137 -4.89 3.18 1.00
N ILE A 138 -6.20 3.38 1.11
CA ILE A 138 -6.87 3.54 2.40
C ILE A 138 -6.82 2.21 3.16
N ALA A 139 -7.18 1.11 2.52
CA ALA A 139 -7.14 -0.21 3.12
C ALA A 139 -5.70 -0.62 3.53
N GLY A 140 -4.70 -0.24 2.74
CA GLY A 140 -3.30 -0.52 3.05
C GLY A 140 -2.72 0.32 4.19
N SER A 141 -3.42 1.35 4.64
CA SER A 141 -3.01 2.16 5.80
C SER A 141 -3.54 1.62 7.13
N ASP A 142 -4.38 0.57 7.11
CA ASP A 142 -4.96 -0.02 8.31
C ASP A 142 -3.91 -0.63 9.25
N MET A 143 -2.86 -1.18 8.68
CA MET A 143 -1.80 -1.80 9.43
C MET A 143 -0.43 -1.47 8.86
N THR A 144 0.39 -0.86 9.67
CA THR A 144 1.80 -0.61 9.40
C THR A 144 2.65 -1.29 10.47
N ALA A 145 3.89 -1.60 10.16
CA ALA A 145 4.81 -2.11 11.16
C ALA A 145 6.24 -1.65 10.89
N GLU A 146 6.97 -1.50 11.98
CA GLU A 146 8.40 -1.29 11.99
C GLU A 146 9.05 -2.51 12.64
N GLY A 147 10.15 -2.99 12.08
CA GLY A 147 10.86 -4.14 12.63
C GLY A 147 12.35 -4.04 12.42
N ARG A 148 13.08 -4.74 13.29
CA ARG A 148 14.51 -4.95 13.16
C ARG A 148 14.79 -6.45 13.13
N ALA A 149 15.38 -6.90 12.04
CA ALA A 149 15.77 -8.29 11.83
C ALA A 149 17.31 -8.43 11.82
N LEU A 150 17.78 -9.65 11.98
CA LEU A 150 19.15 -10.00 11.65
C LEU A 150 19.43 -9.64 10.18
N GLY A 151 20.68 -9.29 9.87
CA GLY A 151 21.07 -8.80 8.55
C GLY A 151 20.65 -9.75 7.43
N ASN A 152 19.78 -9.28 6.57
CA ASN A 152 19.26 -10.06 5.46
C ASN A 152 19.12 -9.19 4.21
N VAL A 153 20.00 -9.34 3.26
CA VAL A 153 20.03 -8.61 1.98
C VAL A 153 18.87 -8.93 1.05
N LYS A 154 18.12 -10.00 1.33
CA LYS A 154 16.90 -10.35 0.57
C LYS A 154 15.72 -9.48 0.92
N LEU A 155 15.74 -8.82 2.09
CA LEU A 155 14.73 -7.82 2.44
C LEU A 155 14.96 -6.57 1.61
N LYS A 156 14.03 -6.27 0.71
CA LYS A 156 14.10 -5.15 -0.22
C LYS A 156 12.75 -4.43 -0.32
N PRO A 157 12.73 -3.12 -0.57
CA PRO A 157 11.49 -2.40 -0.86
C PRO A 157 10.75 -3.05 -2.04
N GLY A 158 9.42 -3.10 -1.96
CA GLY A 158 8.58 -3.79 -2.94
C GLY A 158 8.45 -5.29 -2.72
N GLY A 159 9.24 -5.90 -1.83
CA GLY A 159 9.11 -7.29 -1.42
C GLY A 159 8.02 -7.52 -0.38
N ARG A 160 7.85 -8.76 0.04
CA ARG A 160 6.92 -9.17 1.09
C ARG A 160 7.69 -9.74 2.28
N LEU A 161 7.34 -9.25 3.47
CA LEU A 161 7.80 -9.77 4.74
C LEU A 161 6.70 -10.64 5.35
N VAL A 162 6.97 -11.93 5.55
CA VAL A 162 6.10 -12.81 6.31
C VAL A 162 6.59 -12.81 7.74
N VAL A 163 5.78 -12.26 8.64
CA VAL A 163 6.11 -12.23 10.08
C VAL A 163 5.42 -13.40 10.76
N ALA A 164 6.17 -14.18 11.51
CA ALA A 164 5.68 -15.31 12.29
C ALA A 164 5.99 -15.15 13.78
N ASN A 165 5.25 -15.83 14.63
CA ASN A 165 5.38 -15.85 16.08
C ASN A 165 5.09 -14.50 16.78
N VAL A 166 4.15 -13.71 16.22
CA VAL A 166 3.66 -12.44 16.82
C VAL A 166 2.14 -12.45 17.06
N GLY A 167 1.59 -13.62 17.30
CA GLY A 167 0.16 -13.79 17.56
C GLY A 167 -0.70 -13.32 16.39
N LYS A 168 -1.74 -12.55 16.67
CA LYS A 168 -2.66 -12.01 15.64
C LYS A 168 -2.02 -11.08 14.61
N PHE A 169 -0.80 -10.62 14.83
CA PHE A 169 -0.04 -9.82 13.87
C PHE A 169 0.87 -10.66 12.95
N SER A 170 0.83 -12.00 13.09
CA SER A 170 1.52 -12.92 12.19
C SER A 170 0.84 -12.93 10.84
N ARG A 171 1.45 -12.26 9.84
CA ARG A 171 0.89 -12.10 8.49
C ARG A 171 1.95 -11.67 7.47
N LYS A 172 1.52 -11.52 6.22
CA LYS A 172 2.34 -10.93 5.16
C LYS A 172 2.20 -9.40 5.17
N TYR A 173 3.32 -8.71 5.15
CA TYR A 173 3.43 -7.26 5.07
C TYR A 173 4.12 -6.86 3.78
N PHE A 174 3.72 -5.74 3.20
CA PHE A 174 4.42 -5.15 2.07
C PHE A 174 5.57 -4.26 2.57
N ILE A 175 6.79 -4.48 2.08
CA ILE A 175 7.97 -3.73 2.49
C ILE A 175 8.01 -2.40 1.72
N THR A 176 7.87 -1.30 2.44
CA THR A 176 7.91 0.05 1.87
C THR A 176 9.31 0.65 1.92
N ARG A 177 10.07 0.33 2.96
CA ARG A 177 11.42 0.86 3.18
C ARG A 177 12.28 -0.17 3.89
N VAL A 178 13.56 -0.18 3.54
CA VAL A 178 14.59 -1.01 4.21
C VAL A 178 15.82 -0.16 4.47
N ARG A 179 16.46 -0.41 5.61
CA ARG A 179 17.78 0.12 5.95
C ARG A 179 18.65 -1.01 6.43
N HIS A 180 19.73 -1.27 5.73
CA HIS A 180 20.76 -2.19 6.18
C HIS A 180 21.81 -1.43 6.98
N VAL A 181 22.08 -1.89 8.20
CA VAL A 181 23.01 -1.27 9.13
C VAL A 181 24.10 -2.27 9.46
N LEU A 182 25.35 -1.91 9.17
CA LEU A 182 26.52 -2.67 9.56
C LEU A 182 27.30 -1.81 10.55
N SER A 183 27.44 -2.28 11.78
CA SER A 183 28.23 -1.59 12.80
C SER A 183 28.96 -2.58 13.69
N GLN A 184 30.06 -2.16 14.31
CA GLN A 184 30.80 -2.99 15.24
C GLN A 184 29.98 -3.35 16.49
N ALA A 185 29.11 -2.43 16.96
CA ALA A 185 28.31 -2.62 18.17
C ALA A 185 27.11 -3.55 17.97
N THR A 186 26.46 -3.51 16.79
CA THR A 186 25.19 -4.21 16.54
C THR A 186 25.31 -5.27 15.46
N SER A 187 26.50 -5.51 14.93
CA SER A 187 26.71 -6.41 13.80
C SER A 187 25.88 -5.99 12.57
N PHE A 188 25.55 -6.93 11.70
CA PHE A 188 24.70 -6.65 10.53
C PHE A 188 23.23 -6.80 10.90
N ASN A 189 22.47 -5.71 10.81
CA ASN A 189 21.03 -5.66 11.06
C ASN A 189 20.28 -5.09 9.85
N THR A 190 19.03 -5.46 9.72
CA THR A 190 18.12 -4.94 8.70
C THR A 190 16.88 -4.36 9.38
N GLU A 191 16.70 -3.06 9.22
CA GLU A 191 15.48 -2.39 9.65
C GLU A 191 14.49 -2.35 8.49
N VAL A 192 13.23 -2.65 8.78
CA VAL A 192 12.16 -2.70 7.80
C VAL A 192 10.98 -1.85 8.23
N TRP A 193 10.42 -1.12 7.30
CA TRP A 193 9.13 -0.43 7.44
C TRP A 193 8.17 -1.05 6.45
N THR A 194 6.98 -1.34 6.94
CA THR A 194 5.96 -2.01 6.13
C THR A 194 4.69 -1.19 6.07
N GLY A 195 3.99 -1.29 4.94
CA GLY A 195 2.59 -0.92 4.80
C GLY A 195 1.71 -2.17 4.76
N GLY A 196 0.43 -1.98 4.95
CA GLY A 196 -0.55 -3.05 4.85
C GLY A 196 -0.92 -3.37 3.42
#